data_c9f8ad717ec98e6327977bd0e4a35e45
#
_entry.id   c9f8ad717ec98e6327977bd0e4a35e45
#
_cell.length_a   1.000
_cell.length_b   1.000
_cell.length_c   1.000
_cell.angle_alpha   90.00
_cell.angle_beta   90.00
_cell.angle_gamma   90.00
#
_symmetry.space_group_name_H-M   'P 1'
#
loop_
_entity.id
_entity.type
_entity.pdbx_description
1 polymer ?
#
loop_
_entity_poly.entity_id
_entity_poly.type
_entity_poly.pdbx_seq_one_letter_code
_entity_poly.pdbx_strand_id
1 'polypeptide(L)'
;GYKVNPDKTFAIDENAAETVRTIFRLYAEGRTFKFITDYLNERNILTAYKKPFNKNSLQHILTNKRYIGVYTFRGTETPNGMPSIVSENLFYEVQKKMAQNKKAPASARAKEEYILTTKLFCGYCREMMTGTSGTSRSGETHYYYACKNVRQKKCHKKTVRKHYIEDLVISKCRALLTDEYIEKVARMC
;
A
#
# COMPACT_ATOMS: atom_id res chain seq x y z
N GLY A 1 -5.83 -23.78 -1.13
CA GLY A 1 -6.46 -23.82 -2.45
C GLY A 1 -6.12 -25.04 -3.27
N TYR A 2 -5.03 -25.76 -2.93
CA TYR A 2 -4.60 -26.95 -3.67
C TYR A 2 -4.41 -28.15 -2.74
N LYS A 3 -4.66 -29.34 -3.28
CA LYS A 3 -4.26 -30.63 -2.74
C LYS A 3 -3.31 -31.32 -3.71
N VAL A 4 -2.43 -32.16 -3.18
CA VAL A 4 -1.49 -32.96 -3.99
C VAL A 4 -2.09 -34.37 -4.17
N ASN A 5 -2.21 -34.78 -5.41
CA ASN A 5 -2.66 -36.11 -5.74
C ASN A 5 -1.56 -37.18 -5.51
N PRO A 6 -1.87 -38.49 -5.46
CA PRO A 6 -0.89 -39.53 -5.33
C PRO A 6 0.17 -39.57 -6.45
N ASP A 7 -0.20 -39.11 -7.65
CA ASP A 7 0.67 -38.98 -8.84
C ASP A 7 1.55 -37.70 -8.81
N LYS A 8 1.55 -36.98 -7.68
CA LYS A 8 2.26 -35.69 -7.46
C LYS A 8 1.76 -34.53 -8.31
N THR A 9 0.61 -34.65 -8.96
CA THR A 9 -0.06 -33.51 -9.62
C THR A 9 -0.83 -32.69 -8.60
N PHE A 10 -1.12 -31.40 -8.99
CA PHE A 10 -1.92 -30.50 -8.17
C PHE A 10 -3.38 -30.52 -8.62
N ALA A 11 -4.29 -30.72 -7.68
CA ALA A 11 -5.72 -30.53 -7.88
C ALA A 11 -6.24 -29.37 -7.01
N ILE A 12 -7.32 -28.74 -7.46
CA ILE A 12 -7.99 -27.70 -6.69
C ILE A 12 -8.73 -28.35 -5.52
N ASP A 13 -8.54 -27.83 -4.32
CA ASP A 13 -9.39 -28.08 -3.16
C ASP A 13 -10.45 -26.96 -3.14
N GLU A 14 -11.67 -27.27 -3.55
CA GLU A 14 -12.70 -26.26 -3.75
C GLU A 14 -13.05 -25.48 -2.49
N ASN A 15 -13.05 -26.09 -1.31
CA ASN A 15 -13.31 -25.40 -0.05
C ASN A 15 -12.23 -24.36 0.25
N ALA A 16 -10.97 -24.74 0.07
CA ALA A 16 -9.85 -23.83 0.27
C ALA A 16 -9.70 -22.81 -0.90
N ALA A 17 -10.09 -23.20 -2.12
CA ALA A 17 -10.08 -22.34 -3.29
C ALA A 17 -11.13 -21.22 -3.19
N GLU A 18 -12.32 -21.52 -2.65
CA GLU A 18 -13.35 -20.48 -2.44
C GLU A 18 -12.88 -19.41 -1.43
N THR A 19 -12.14 -19.81 -0.41
CA THR A 19 -11.50 -18.86 0.50
C THR A 19 -10.51 -17.93 -0.25
N VAL A 20 -9.70 -18.50 -1.15
CA VAL A 20 -8.76 -17.71 -1.97
C VAL A 20 -9.49 -16.75 -2.88
N ARG A 21 -10.52 -17.21 -3.61
CA ARG A 21 -11.36 -16.37 -4.49
C ARG A 21 -11.99 -15.22 -3.71
N THR A 22 -12.52 -15.50 -2.52
CA THR A 22 -13.11 -14.49 -1.63
C THR A 22 -12.10 -13.43 -1.20
N ILE A 23 -10.87 -13.83 -0.83
CA ILE A 23 -9.81 -12.89 -0.47
C ILE A 23 -9.46 -11.97 -1.64
N PHE A 24 -9.30 -12.51 -2.85
CA PHE A 24 -8.99 -11.72 -4.04
C PHE A 24 -10.13 -10.76 -4.40
N ARG A 25 -11.38 -11.22 -4.37
CA ARG A 25 -12.56 -10.40 -4.64
C ARG A 25 -12.69 -9.24 -3.66
N LEU A 26 -12.67 -9.51 -2.35
CA LEU A 26 -12.78 -8.47 -1.33
C LEU A 26 -11.66 -7.43 -1.44
N TYR A 27 -10.44 -7.86 -1.76
CA TYR A 27 -9.35 -6.92 -1.94
C TYR A 27 -9.50 -6.09 -3.24
N ALA A 28 -9.97 -6.68 -4.32
CA ALA A 28 -10.30 -6.00 -5.55
C ALA A 28 -11.43 -4.98 -5.37
N GLU A 29 -12.41 -5.24 -4.50
CA GLU A 29 -13.46 -4.31 -4.09
C GLU A 29 -12.94 -3.15 -3.20
N GLY A 30 -11.64 -3.14 -2.84
CA GLY A 30 -11.01 -2.09 -2.03
C GLY A 30 -11.10 -2.30 -0.52
N ARG A 31 -11.49 -3.50 -0.06
CA ARG A 31 -11.49 -3.81 1.37
C ARG A 31 -10.07 -3.86 1.92
N THR A 32 -9.89 -3.40 3.17
CA THR A 32 -8.59 -3.40 3.83
C THR A 32 -8.17 -4.80 4.29
N PHE A 33 -6.86 -5.04 4.47
CA PHE A 33 -6.39 -6.30 5.08
C PHE A 33 -7.06 -6.60 6.42
N LYS A 34 -7.24 -5.56 7.26
CA LYS A 34 -7.92 -5.72 8.54
C LYS A 34 -9.35 -6.23 8.36
N PHE A 35 -10.12 -5.60 7.48
CA PHE A 35 -11.50 -6.06 7.19
C PHE A 35 -11.53 -7.51 6.73
N ILE A 36 -10.64 -7.90 5.81
CA ILE A 36 -10.62 -9.27 5.25
C ILE A 36 -10.22 -10.28 6.33
N THR A 37 -9.24 -9.96 7.18
CA THR A 37 -8.87 -10.85 8.29
C THR A 37 -9.99 -11.02 9.30
N ASP A 38 -10.65 -9.92 9.69
CA ASP A 38 -11.78 -9.96 10.61
C ASP A 38 -12.94 -10.78 10.01
N TYR A 39 -13.29 -10.54 8.73
CA TYR A 39 -14.33 -11.26 8.00
C TYR A 39 -14.11 -12.79 7.98
N LEU A 40 -12.87 -13.24 7.75
CA LEU A 40 -12.54 -14.67 7.70
C LEU A 40 -12.52 -15.28 9.11
N ASN A 41 -11.93 -14.59 10.08
CA ASN A 41 -11.77 -15.08 11.44
C ASN A 41 -13.10 -15.17 12.19
N GLU A 42 -14.03 -14.21 12.01
CA GLU A 42 -15.38 -14.24 12.55
C GLU A 42 -16.19 -15.44 12.05
N ARG A 43 -15.88 -15.93 10.85
CA ARG A 43 -16.50 -17.14 10.27
C ARG A 43 -15.75 -18.43 10.58
N ASN A 44 -14.76 -18.36 11.50
CA ASN A 44 -13.90 -19.47 11.86
C ASN A 44 -13.20 -20.13 10.64
N ILE A 45 -12.96 -19.36 9.57
CA ILE A 45 -12.18 -19.81 8.44
C ILE A 45 -10.70 -19.70 8.82
N LEU A 46 -10.02 -20.84 8.82
CA LEU A 46 -8.63 -20.93 9.25
C LEU A 46 -7.68 -21.14 8.06
N THR A 47 -6.42 -20.78 8.27
CA THR A 47 -5.35 -21.07 7.31
C THR A 47 -5.11 -22.58 7.22
N ALA A 48 -4.34 -23.04 6.21
CA ALA A 48 -3.93 -24.44 6.08
C ALA A 48 -3.22 -24.99 7.34
N TYR A 49 -2.63 -24.12 8.16
CA TYR A 49 -2.00 -24.48 9.43
C TYR A 49 -2.96 -24.40 10.63
N LYS A 50 -4.27 -24.35 10.39
CA LYS A 50 -5.33 -24.23 11.43
C LYS A 50 -5.13 -23.01 12.35
N LYS A 51 -4.59 -21.91 11.82
CA LYS A 51 -4.39 -20.64 12.54
C LYS A 51 -5.29 -19.56 11.96
N PRO A 52 -5.67 -18.54 12.74
CA PRO A 52 -6.39 -17.38 12.25
C PRO A 52 -5.61 -16.65 11.14
N PHE A 53 -6.34 -16.04 10.21
CA PHE A 53 -5.74 -15.20 9.20
C PHE A 53 -5.16 -13.92 9.82
N ASN A 54 -4.04 -13.46 9.28
CA ASN A 54 -3.40 -12.20 9.63
C ASN A 54 -2.93 -11.47 8.36
N LYS A 55 -2.42 -10.25 8.51
CA LYS A 55 -1.96 -9.43 7.39
C LYS A 55 -0.91 -10.14 6.51
N ASN A 56 0.03 -10.86 7.12
CA ASN A 56 1.10 -11.53 6.38
C ASN A 56 0.55 -12.71 5.57
N SER A 57 -0.38 -13.50 6.14
CA SER A 57 -1.02 -14.61 5.41
C SER A 57 -1.79 -14.10 4.19
N LEU A 58 -2.53 -12.99 4.31
CA LEU A 58 -3.21 -12.36 3.17
C LEU A 58 -2.22 -11.87 2.11
N GLN A 59 -1.13 -11.21 2.54
CA GLN A 59 -0.12 -10.72 1.61
C GLN A 59 0.51 -11.88 0.81
N HIS A 60 0.85 -12.99 1.47
CA HIS A 60 1.37 -14.18 0.79
C HIS A 60 0.36 -14.76 -0.20
N ILE A 61 -0.92 -14.83 0.16
CA ILE A 61 -1.96 -15.32 -0.74
C ILE A 61 -2.09 -14.40 -1.96
N LEU A 62 -2.24 -13.10 -1.76
CA LEU A 62 -2.47 -12.13 -2.83
C LEU A 62 -1.29 -11.98 -3.79
N THR A 63 -0.07 -12.34 -3.39
CA THR A 63 1.14 -12.26 -4.24
C THR A 63 1.54 -13.59 -4.88
N ASN A 64 0.85 -14.68 -4.57
CA ASN A 64 1.24 -16.01 -5.01
C ASN A 64 0.73 -16.30 -6.43
N LYS A 65 1.62 -16.29 -7.40
CA LYS A 65 1.33 -16.57 -8.81
C LYS A 65 0.80 -17.99 -9.09
N ARG A 66 0.93 -18.92 -8.14
CA ARG A 66 0.35 -20.25 -8.29
C ARG A 66 -1.15 -20.18 -8.50
N TYR A 67 -1.84 -19.20 -7.92
CA TYR A 67 -3.29 -19.07 -8.06
C TYR A 67 -3.74 -18.67 -9.49
N ILE A 68 -2.84 -18.22 -10.34
CA ILE A 68 -3.07 -18.01 -11.78
C ILE A 68 -2.43 -19.12 -12.65
N GLY A 69 -2.11 -20.28 -12.04
CA GLY A 69 -1.61 -21.43 -12.77
C GLY A 69 -0.10 -21.47 -13.00
N VAL A 70 0.68 -20.51 -12.46
CA VAL A 70 2.14 -20.51 -12.59
C VAL A 70 2.78 -21.42 -11.56
N TYR A 71 3.40 -22.49 -12.03
CA TYR A 71 4.20 -23.38 -11.18
C TYR A 71 5.64 -22.87 -11.09
N THR A 72 6.17 -22.76 -9.87
CA THR A 72 7.55 -22.30 -9.65
C THR A 72 8.36 -23.42 -8.99
N PHE A 73 9.46 -23.82 -9.64
CA PHE A 73 10.41 -24.79 -9.11
C PHE A 73 11.84 -24.28 -9.29
N ARG A 74 12.62 -24.23 -8.22
CA ARG A 74 14.03 -23.77 -8.20
C ARG A 74 14.27 -22.45 -8.91
N GLY A 75 13.31 -21.52 -8.82
CA GLY A 75 13.41 -20.19 -9.46
C GLY A 75 12.92 -20.13 -10.92
N THR A 76 12.59 -21.28 -11.52
CA THR A 76 12.00 -21.34 -12.87
C THR A 76 10.48 -21.29 -12.76
N GLU A 77 9.85 -20.35 -13.47
CA GLU A 77 8.40 -20.21 -13.57
C GLU A 77 7.89 -20.93 -14.81
N THR A 78 6.93 -21.83 -14.66
CA THR A 78 6.26 -22.53 -15.75
C THR A 78 4.81 -22.07 -15.81
N PRO A 79 4.42 -21.28 -16.82
CA PRO A 79 3.02 -20.90 -17.01
C PRO A 79 2.16 -22.14 -17.29
N ASN A 80 0.92 -22.11 -16.82
CA ASN A 80 -0.04 -23.23 -16.96
C ASN A 80 0.47 -24.56 -16.37
N GLY A 81 1.44 -24.53 -15.47
CA GLY A 81 1.99 -25.72 -14.82
C GLY A 81 1.09 -26.30 -13.73
N MET A 82 -0.03 -25.64 -13.41
CA MET A 82 -1.03 -26.10 -12.44
C MET A 82 -2.39 -25.44 -12.70
N PRO A 83 -3.50 -26.01 -12.19
CA PRO A 83 -4.83 -25.44 -12.35
C PRO A 83 -4.92 -24.03 -11.75
N SER A 84 -5.53 -23.06 -12.46
CA SER A 84 -5.74 -21.72 -11.95
C SER A 84 -6.98 -21.65 -11.04
N ILE A 85 -6.90 -20.93 -9.92
CA ILE A 85 -8.02 -20.68 -9.00
C ILE A 85 -8.62 -19.29 -9.25
N VAL A 86 -7.79 -18.35 -9.67
CA VAL A 86 -8.13 -16.95 -9.91
C VAL A 86 -7.76 -16.58 -11.33
N SER A 87 -8.53 -15.73 -11.99
CA SER A 87 -8.18 -15.23 -13.32
C SER A 87 -6.95 -14.30 -13.27
N GLU A 88 -6.16 -14.30 -14.32
CA GLU A 88 -4.99 -13.41 -14.45
C GLU A 88 -5.39 -11.95 -14.31
N ASN A 89 -6.51 -11.53 -14.93
CA ASN A 89 -7.00 -10.17 -14.86
C ASN A 89 -7.22 -9.70 -13.42
N LEU A 90 -7.92 -10.51 -12.61
CA LEU A 90 -8.17 -10.20 -11.21
C LEU A 90 -6.87 -10.17 -10.39
N PHE A 91 -5.95 -11.09 -10.65
CA PHE A 91 -4.66 -11.12 -9.99
C PHE A 91 -3.87 -9.83 -10.25
N TYR A 92 -3.71 -9.42 -11.51
CA TYR A 92 -2.95 -8.21 -11.85
C TYR A 92 -3.65 -6.92 -11.40
N GLU A 93 -4.98 -6.86 -11.40
CA GLU A 93 -5.73 -5.76 -10.78
C GLU A 93 -5.36 -5.62 -9.30
N VAL A 94 -5.36 -6.74 -8.57
CA VAL A 94 -4.96 -6.77 -7.16
C VAL A 94 -3.51 -6.33 -6.97
N GLN A 95 -2.55 -6.79 -7.82
CA GLN A 95 -1.16 -6.33 -7.75
C GLN A 95 -1.05 -4.81 -7.94
N LYS A 96 -1.78 -4.25 -8.91
CA LYS A 96 -1.81 -2.80 -9.15
C LYS A 96 -2.32 -2.04 -7.92
N LYS A 97 -3.43 -2.49 -7.30
CA LYS A 97 -3.96 -1.92 -6.07
C LYS A 97 -2.97 -2.03 -4.90
N MET A 98 -2.30 -3.18 -4.74
CA MET A 98 -1.27 -3.37 -3.72
C MET A 98 -0.11 -2.40 -3.89
N ALA A 99 0.37 -2.18 -5.12
CA ALA A 99 1.44 -1.24 -5.44
C ALA A 99 1.04 0.21 -5.14
N GLN A 100 -0.20 0.60 -5.45
CA GLN A 100 -0.75 1.92 -5.12
C GLN A 100 -0.83 2.11 -3.60
N ASN A 101 -1.39 1.14 -2.87
CA ASN A 101 -1.53 1.19 -1.41
C ASN A 101 -0.18 1.19 -0.68
N LYS A 102 0.85 0.56 -1.24
CA LYS A 102 2.22 0.61 -0.69
C LYS A 102 2.82 2.01 -0.76
N LYS A 103 2.44 2.79 -1.78
CA LYS A 103 2.89 4.19 -1.97
C LYS A 103 1.99 5.19 -1.25
N ALA A 104 0.75 4.82 -0.93
CA ALA A 104 -0.16 5.71 -0.21
C ALA A 104 0.33 5.92 1.23
N PRO A 105 0.50 7.16 1.67
CA PRO A 105 0.85 7.44 3.06
C PRO A 105 -0.29 7.02 3.98
N ALA A 106 0.05 6.71 5.23
CA ALA A 106 -0.91 6.38 6.29
C ALA A 106 -1.77 7.60 6.74
N SER A 107 -2.01 8.55 5.85
CA SER A 107 -2.65 9.84 6.12
C SER A 107 -4.11 9.72 6.57
N ALA A 108 -4.82 8.66 6.17
CA ALA A 108 -6.22 8.44 6.55
C ALA A 108 -6.45 8.22 8.07
N ARG A 109 -5.38 8.07 8.87
CA ARG A 109 -5.43 7.91 10.34
C ARG A 109 -4.70 9.02 11.09
N ALA A 110 -4.09 9.96 10.38
CA ALA A 110 -3.40 11.09 11.02
C ALA A 110 -4.46 12.01 11.63
N LYS A 111 -4.31 12.31 12.93
CA LYS A 111 -5.12 13.35 13.61
C LYS A 111 -4.91 14.74 13.01
N GLU A 112 -3.90 14.88 12.18
CA GLU A 112 -3.49 16.12 11.54
C GLU A 112 -3.21 15.90 10.06
N GLU A 113 -3.74 16.75 9.21
CA GLU A 113 -3.53 16.71 7.76
C GLU A 113 -2.22 17.41 7.38
N TYR A 114 -1.42 16.78 6.51
CA TYR A 114 -0.18 17.31 5.97
C TYR A 114 -0.30 17.44 4.45
N ILE A 115 -0.65 18.65 3.98
CA ILE A 115 -0.98 18.89 2.56
C ILE A 115 0.20 18.72 1.60
N LEU A 116 1.44 18.84 2.10
CA LEU A 116 2.66 18.64 1.33
C LEU A 116 3.20 17.20 1.38
N THR A 117 2.44 16.25 1.92
CA THR A 117 2.82 14.84 1.93
C THR A 117 3.02 14.35 0.48
N THR A 118 4.11 13.65 0.22
CA THR A 118 4.55 13.18 -1.12
C THR A 118 5.02 14.27 -2.09
N LYS A 119 4.89 15.53 -1.74
CA LYS A 119 5.24 16.69 -2.60
C LYS A 119 6.46 17.47 -2.11
N LEU A 120 6.85 17.30 -0.83
CA LEU A 120 7.97 18.00 -0.22
C LEU A 120 9.22 17.15 -0.18
N PHE A 121 10.31 17.67 -0.74
CA PHE A 121 11.61 17.00 -0.80
C PHE A 121 12.68 17.77 -0.04
N CYS A 122 13.63 17.04 0.53
CA CYS A 122 14.74 17.63 1.29
C CYS A 122 15.73 18.33 0.37
N GLY A 123 16.03 19.60 0.63
CA GLY A 123 17.01 20.39 -0.15
C GLY A 123 18.44 19.89 -0.04
N TYR A 124 18.79 19.07 0.97
CA TYR A 124 20.15 18.51 1.15
C TYR A 124 20.34 17.15 0.44
N CYS A 125 19.42 16.21 0.63
CA CYS A 125 19.58 14.84 0.12
C CYS A 125 18.50 14.43 -0.89
N ARG A 126 17.60 15.32 -1.25
CA ARG A 126 16.50 15.16 -2.20
C ARG A 126 15.52 14.03 -1.86
N GLU A 127 15.64 13.41 -0.68
CA GLU A 127 14.70 12.40 -0.21
C GLU A 127 13.41 13.07 0.28
N MET A 128 12.32 12.31 0.26
CA MET A 128 11.00 12.78 0.68
C MET A 128 10.99 13.23 2.15
N MET A 129 10.32 14.33 2.42
CA MET A 129 10.00 14.76 3.78
C MET A 129 8.61 14.28 4.18
N THR A 130 8.49 13.83 5.42
CA THR A 130 7.23 13.27 5.96
C THR A 130 6.77 14.06 7.17
N GLY A 131 5.46 14.14 7.34
CA GLY A 131 4.85 14.73 8.53
C GLY A 131 5.24 13.98 9.80
N THR A 132 5.52 14.72 10.85
CA THR A 132 5.80 14.19 12.19
C THR A 132 5.29 15.17 13.25
N SER A 133 5.02 14.69 14.45
CA SER A 133 4.63 15.52 15.59
C SER A 133 5.60 15.31 16.75
N GLY A 134 5.68 16.31 17.62
CA GLY A 134 6.41 16.24 18.88
C GLY A 134 5.61 16.95 19.96
N THR A 135 5.52 16.36 21.14
CA THR A 135 4.86 16.97 22.30
C THR A 135 5.90 17.67 23.17
N SER A 136 5.63 18.94 23.51
CA SER A 136 6.46 19.72 24.42
C SER A 136 6.29 19.25 25.87
N ARG A 137 7.14 19.73 26.78
CA ARG A 137 6.99 19.48 28.22
C ARG A 137 5.66 20.03 28.79
N SER A 138 5.12 21.08 28.17
CA SER A 138 3.84 21.68 28.53
C SER A 138 2.62 20.89 28.05
N GLY A 139 2.81 19.74 27.35
CA GLY A 139 1.74 18.92 26.79
C GLY A 139 1.25 19.39 25.42
N GLU A 140 1.75 20.51 24.87
CA GLU A 140 1.36 21.01 23.56
C GLU A 140 2.00 20.17 22.44
N THR A 141 1.19 19.78 21.45
CA THR A 141 1.64 19.01 20.29
C THR A 141 1.97 19.94 19.13
N HIS A 142 3.20 19.87 18.68
CA HIS A 142 3.69 20.63 17.53
C HIS A 142 3.88 19.70 16.32
N TYR A 143 3.63 20.25 15.13
CA TYR A 143 3.64 19.52 13.87
C TYR A 143 4.77 20.02 12.95
N TYR A 144 5.48 19.07 12.33
CA TYR A 144 6.68 19.33 11.54
C TYR A 144 6.73 18.48 10.30
N TYR A 145 7.53 18.89 9.31
CA TYR A 145 8.06 18.03 8.26
C TYR A 145 9.49 17.63 8.57
N ALA A 146 9.80 16.35 8.50
CA ALA A 146 11.12 15.78 8.75
C ALA A 146 11.61 14.98 7.53
N CYS A 147 12.89 15.10 7.21
CA CYS A 147 13.50 14.27 6.17
C CYS A 147 13.60 12.81 6.63
N LYS A 148 13.15 11.89 5.80
CA LYS A 148 13.18 10.44 6.06
C LYS A 148 14.58 9.93 6.40
N ASN A 149 15.61 10.46 5.74
CA ASN A 149 17.00 10.05 5.92
C ASN A 149 17.63 10.52 7.23
N VAL A 150 17.04 11.47 7.96
CA VAL A 150 17.54 11.91 9.28
C VAL A 150 17.47 10.77 10.28
N ARG A 151 16.40 9.99 10.31
CA ARG A 151 16.27 8.82 11.19
C ARG A 151 17.33 7.75 10.91
N GLN A 152 17.82 7.68 9.67
CA GLN A 152 18.87 6.75 9.24
C GLN A 152 20.28 7.34 9.37
N LYS A 153 20.42 8.53 9.99
CA LYS A 153 21.69 9.27 10.12
C LYS A 153 22.37 9.57 8.76
N LYS A 154 21.64 9.56 7.67
CA LYS A 154 22.13 9.84 6.30
C LYS A 154 21.89 11.30 5.87
N CYS A 155 21.25 12.10 6.70
CA CYS A 155 20.98 13.51 6.43
C CYS A 155 20.94 14.29 7.75
N HIS A 156 21.37 15.55 7.72
CA HIS A 156 21.42 16.45 8.88
C HIS A 156 20.39 17.58 8.82
N LYS A 157 19.39 17.48 7.91
CA LYS A 157 18.34 18.46 7.76
C LYS A 157 17.52 18.59 9.05
N LYS A 158 17.45 19.79 9.61
CA LYS A 158 16.54 20.09 10.74
C LYS A 158 15.08 19.96 10.29
N THR A 159 14.20 19.60 11.21
CA THR A 159 12.75 19.61 10.98
C THR A 159 12.25 21.02 10.67
N VAL A 160 11.21 21.12 9.87
CA VAL A 160 10.56 22.39 9.50
C VAL A 160 9.16 22.40 10.09
N ARG A 161 8.75 23.50 10.72
CA ARG A 161 7.38 23.64 11.25
C ARG A 161 6.36 23.54 10.12
N LYS A 162 5.31 22.77 10.35
CA LYS A 162 4.24 22.52 9.36
C LYS A 162 3.66 23.82 8.83
N HIS A 163 3.12 24.68 9.70
CA HIS A 163 2.51 25.93 9.31
C HIS A 163 3.43 26.78 8.45
N TYR A 164 4.67 26.96 8.87
CA TYR A 164 5.61 27.81 8.13
C TYR A 164 5.80 27.36 6.68
N ILE A 165 6.01 26.05 6.46
CA ILE A 165 6.29 25.57 5.08
C ILE A 165 5.02 25.47 4.24
N GLU A 166 3.88 25.13 4.84
CA GLU A 166 2.60 25.08 4.14
C GLU A 166 2.15 26.46 3.71
N ASP A 167 2.22 27.45 4.61
CA ASP A 167 1.86 28.84 4.31
C ASP A 167 2.79 29.46 3.23
N LEU A 168 4.09 29.15 3.30
CA LEU A 168 5.04 29.58 2.28
C LEU A 168 4.69 29.00 0.91
N VAL A 169 4.38 27.72 0.82
CA VAL A 169 4.01 27.07 -0.45
C VAL A 169 2.68 27.61 -0.96
N ILE A 170 1.67 27.73 -0.10
CA ILE A 170 0.36 28.27 -0.48
C ILE A 170 0.50 29.71 -1.01
N SER A 171 1.25 30.57 -0.32
CA SER A 171 1.46 31.95 -0.74
C SER A 171 2.17 32.04 -2.10
N LYS A 172 3.17 31.16 -2.34
CA LYS A 172 3.86 31.10 -3.64
C LYS A 172 2.96 30.56 -4.73
N CYS A 173 2.16 29.53 -4.45
CA CYS A 173 1.18 29.02 -5.41
C CYS A 173 0.15 30.11 -5.79
N ARG A 174 -0.37 30.85 -4.81
CA ARG A 174 -1.31 31.96 -5.07
C ARG A 174 -0.68 33.04 -5.93
N ALA A 175 0.58 33.37 -5.69
CA ALA A 175 1.29 34.39 -6.49
C ALA A 175 1.53 33.92 -7.95
N LEU A 176 1.56 32.61 -8.21
CA LEU A 176 1.70 32.06 -9.55
C LEU A 176 0.35 31.90 -10.29
N LEU A 177 -0.75 31.74 -9.54
CA LEU A 177 -2.11 31.61 -10.09
C LEU A 177 -2.70 33.01 -10.41
N THR A 178 -2.05 33.77 -11.29
CA THR A 178 -2.62 34.99 -11.89
C THR A 178 -3.54 34.60 -13.04
N ASP A 179 -4.51 35.47 -13.35
CA ASP A 179 -5.47 35.21 -14.44
C ASP A 179 -4.73 34.96 -15.77
N GLU A 180 -3.67 35.73 -16.04
CA GLU A 180 -2.81 35.55 -17.21
C GLU A 180 -2.14 34.14 -17.26
N TYR A 181 -1.68 33.60 -16.12
CA TYR A 181 -1.07 32.30 -16.05
C TYR A 181 -2.11 31.21 -16.22
N ILE A 182 -3.30 31.37 -15.64
CA ILE A 182 -4.43 30.41 -15.78
C ILE A 182 -4.85 30.33 -17.24
N GLU A 183 -5.01 31.45 -17.94
CA GLU A 183 -5.32 31.48 -19.36
C GLU A 183 -4.24 30.81 -20.21
N LYS A 184 -2.96 31.05 -19.90
CA LYS A 184 -1.85 30.41 -20.60
C LYS A 184 -1.86 28.90 -20.46
N VAL A 185 -2.08 28.37 -19.26
CA VAL A 185 -2.19 26.92 -19.01
C VAL A 185 -3.41 26.33 -19.70
N ALA A 186 -4.56 27.00 -19.65
CA ALA A 186 -5.79 26.55 -20.32
C ALA A 186 -5.63 26.45 -21.85
N ARG A 187 -4.79 27.27 -22.48
CA ARG A 187 -4.48 27.20 -23.92
C ARG A 187 -3.50 26.06 -24.29
N MET A 188 -2.81 25.48 -23.28
CA MET A 188 -1.81 24.40 -23.48
C MET A 188 -2.41 22.99 -23.26
N CYS A 189 -3.62 22.88 -22.73
CA CYS A 189 -4.41 21.65 -22.55
C CYS A 189 -5.45 21.51 -23.65
#